data_74ea8881377a6ea945c962140f982d01
#
_entry.id   74ea8881377a6ea945c962140f982d01
#
_cell.length_a   1.000
_cell.length_b   1.000
_cell.length_c   1.000
_cell.angle_alpha   90.00
_cell.angle_beta   90.00
_cell.angle_gamma   90.00
#
_symmetry.space_group_name_H-M   'P 1'
#
loop_
_entity.id
_entity.type
_entity.pdbx_description
1 polymer ?
#
loop_
_entity_poly.entity_id
_entity_poly.type
_entity_poly.pdbx_seq_one_letter_code
_entity_poly.pdbx_strand_id
1 'polypeptide(L)'
;IDSTYDSRPDGRAWSFIAPYKLKVDSIMSPVVGRAASYLNAERPESKLSNLLADILVWCGGSYGEKPDFAVYNIGGMRSAFAKGDITYGDVLDVAPFENKICFVTLKGSKVIELFGQIASVGGEAVSHGVNLVISKDGKLLSAKLNGKDIDPEADYRVATIDYVAQGNDKLEAFKSATGMKSPSGADDNVRQV
;
A
#
# COMPACT_ATOMS: atom_id res chain seq x y z
N ILE A 1 -7.12 1.31 30.79
CA ILE A 1 -5.81 0.66 31.08
C ILE A 1 -4.93 1.78 31.59
N ASP A 2 -4.35 1.63 32.76
CA ASP A 2 -3.41 2.58 33.35
C ASP A 2 -2.06 1.91 33.61
N SER A 3 -1.05 2.67 34.00
CA SER A 3 0.31 2.21 34.25
C SER A 3 0.52 1.58 35.64
N THR A 4 -0.54 1.32 36.42
CA THR A 4 -0.45 0.86 37.81
C THR A 4 0.38 -0.41 37.99
N TYR A 5 0.34 -1.31 37.00
CA TYR A 5 1.02 -2.59 37.00
C TYR A 5 2.33 -2.64 36.22
N ASP A 6 2.68 -1.58 35.50
CA ASP A 6 3.87 -1.55 34.62
C ASP A 6 5.18 -1.67 35.41
N SER A 7 5.21 -1.15 36.64
CA SER A 7 6.37 -1.19 37.54
C SER A 7 6.52 -2.52 38.31
N ARG A 8 5.55 -3.42 38.25
CA ARG A 8 5.54 -4.70 38.96
C ARG A 8 5.09 -5.85 38.07
N PRO A 9 5.90 -6.22 37.08
CA PRO A 9 5.58 -7.35 36.20
C PRO A 9 5.49 -8.64 37.03
N ASP A 10 4.49 -9.48 36.78
CA ASP A 10 4.40 -10.81 37.36
C ASP A 10 5.57 -11.65 36.88
N GLY A 11 6.43 -12.09 37.84
CA GLY A 11 7.64 -12.81 37.49
C GLY A 11 7.41 -14.16 36.79
N ARG A 12 6.26 -14.83 37.08
CA ARG A 12 5.92 -16.11 36.39
C ARG A 12 5.46 -15.86 34.97
N ALA A 13 4.60 -14.86 34.77
CA ALA A 13 4.15 -14.45 33.47
C ALA A 13 5.36 -14.00 32.62
N TRP A 14 6.25 -13.19 33.19
CA TRP A 14 7.45 -12.75 32.51
C TRP A 14 8.36 -13.92 32.11
N SER A 15 8.64 -14.85 33.04
CA SER A 15 9.49 -16.03 32.74
C SER A 15 8.90 -16.89 31.61
N PHE A 16 7.59 -16.96 31.49
CA PHE A 16 6.92 -17.68 30.41
C PHE A 16 7.01 -16.95 29.08
N ILE A 17 6.82 -15.63 29.07
CA ILE A 17 6.75 -14.81 27.85
C ILE A 17 8.15 -14.43 27.34
N ALA A 18 9.15 -14.24 28.24
CA ALA A 18 10.45 -13.68 27.88
C ALA A 18 11.17 -14.39 26.72
N PRO A 19 11.20 -15.74 26.61
CA PRO A 19 11.85 -16.40 25.47
C PRO A 19 11.21 -16.06 24.13
N TYR A 20 9.88 -15.96 24.09
CA TYR A 20 9.13 -15.60 22.89
C TYR A 20 9.33 -14.13 22.54
N LYS A 21 9.23 -13.26 23.56
CA LYS A 21 9.46 -11.82 23.38
C LYS A 21 10.85 -11.54 22.83
N LEU A 22 11.90 -12.13 23.39
CA LEU A 22 13.27 -11.94 22.93
C LEU A 22 13.43 -12.37 21.47
N LYS A 23 12.81 -13.48 21.06
CA LYS A 23 12.80 -13.94 19.68
C LYS A 23 12.07 -12.96 18.77
N VAL A 24 10.89 -12.48 19.16
CA VAL A 24 10.12 -11.48 18.40
C VAL A 24 10.91 -10.19 18.29
N ASP A 25 11.43 -9.67 19.39
CA ASP A 25 12.24 -8.44 19.41
C ASP A 25 13.45 -8.54 18.48
N SER A 26 14.14 -9.68 18.44
CA SER A 26 15.30 -9.87 17.56
C SER A 26 14.95 -9.81 16.07
N ILE A 27 13.72 -10.16 15.70
CA ILE A 27 13.23 -10.09 14.30
C ILE A 27 12.67 -8.71 13.99
N MET A 28 11.96 -8.09 14.94
CA MET A 28 11.18 -6.87 14.72
C MET A 28 11.97 -5.58 14.94
N SER A 29 13.04 -5.62 15.73
CA SER A 29 13.84 -4.43 16.09
C SER A 29 14.86 -3.95 15.05
N PRO A 30 15.31 -4.74 14.04
CA PRO A 30 16.25 -4.21 13.05
C PRO A 30 15.69 -2.96 12.37
N VAL A 31 16.53 -1.92 12.29
CA VAL A 31 16.21 -0.69 11.58
C VAL A 31 16.37 -0.92 10.08
N VAL A 32 15.30 -0.68 9.33
CA VAL A 32 15.23 -0.88 7.88
C VAL A 32 15.20 0.44 7.10
N GLY A 33 14.96 1.57 7.78
CA GLY A 33 14.88 2.87 7.14
C GLY A 33 14.77 4.01 8.14
N ARG A 34 14.54 5.21 7.62
CA ARG A 34 14.36 6.42 8.44
C ARG A 34 13.38 7.37 7.80
N ALA A 35 12.41 7.84 8.55
CA ALA A 35 11.46 8.87 8.13
C ALA A 35 11.95 10.27 8.56
N ALA A 36 12.02 11.20 7.61
CA ALA A 36 12.36 12.61 7.89
C ALA A 36 11.22 13.37 8.59
N SER A 37 9.98 12.87 8.47
CA SER A 37 8.77 13.44 9.07
C SER A 37 7.78 12.33 9.42
N TYR A 38 6.73 12.66 10.16
CA TYR A 38 5.60 11.77 10.36
C TYR A 38 4.92 11.45 9.02
N LEU A 39 4.64 10.16 8.77
CA LEU A 39 3.98 9.65 7.57
C LEU A 39 2.75 8.86 7.99
N ASN A 40 1.57 9.36 7.64
CA ASN A 40 0.29 8.69 7.88
C ASN A 40 -0.46 8.43 6.57
N ALA A 41 -1.46 7.56 6.62
CA ALA A 41 -2.34 7.25 5.51
C ALA A 41 -3.70 7.93 5.73
N GLU A 42 -4.05 8.86 4.86
CA GLU A 42 -5.29 9.64 4.91
C GLU A 42 -5.86 9.85 3.50
N ARG A 43 -7.17 10.00 3.41
CA ARG A 43 -7.87 10.40 2.18
C ARG A 43 -7.98 11.91 2.10
N PRO A 44 -7.99 12.50 0.91
CA PRO A 44 -7.87 11.86 -0.42
C PRO A 44 -6.45 11.42 -0.77
N GLU A 45 -5.44 11.98 -0.13
CA GLU A 45 -4.01 11.79 -0.41
C GLU A 45 -3.18 11.99 0.85
N SER A 46 -2.08 11.27 0.97
CA SER A 46 -1.15 11.41 2.08
C SER A 46 0.27 10.95 1.70
N LYS A 47 1.25 11.35 2.51
CA LYS A 47 2.65 10.99 2.24
C LYS A 47 2.89 9.48 2.28
N LEU A 48 2.27 8.77 3.22
CA LEU A 48 2.43 7.32 3.33
C LEU A 48 1.75 6.60 2.18
N SER A 49 0.55 7.03 1.80
CA SER A 49 -0.18 6.41 0.69
C SER A 49 0.58 6.56 -0.63
N ASN A 50 1.12 7.75 -0.91
CA ASN A 50 1.93 7.99 -2.09
C ASN A 50 3.21 7.15 -2.08
N LEU A 51 3.91 7.09 -0.94
CA LEU A 51 5.13 6.30 -0.80
C LEU A 51 4.90 4.82 -1.11
N LEU A 52 3.86 4.21 -0.54
CA LEU A 52 3.60 2.78 -0.78
C LEU A 52 3.20 2.49 -2.23
N ALA A 53 2.43 3.39 -2.85
CA ALA A 53 2.11 3.25 -4.28
C ALA A 53 3.37 3.43 -5.16
N ASP A 54 4.25 4.36 -4.83
CA ASP A 54 5.52 4.56 -5.55
C ASP A 54 6.47 3.36 -5.42
N ILE A 55 6.51 2.73 -4.24
CA ILE A 55 7.28 1.50 -4.02
C ILE A 55 6.80 0.39 -4.97
N LEU A 56 5.49 0.23 -5.18
CA LEU A 56 4.96 -0.79 -6.10
C LEU A 56 5.40 -0.53 -7.56
N VAL A 57 5.53 0.72 -7.99
CA VAL A 57 6.08 1.04 -9.32
C VAL A 57 7.58 0.75 -9.36
N TRP A 58 8.30 1.20 -8.33
CA TRP A 58 9.76 1.06 -8.25
C TRP A 58 10.20 -0.41 -8.29
N CYS A 59 9.54 -1.28 -7.53
CA CYS A 59 9.90 -2.69 -7.46
C CYS A 59 9.55 -3.48 -8.73
N GLY A 60 8.75 -2.93 -9.64
CA GLY A 60 8.38 -3.58 -10.90
C GLY A 60 9.59 -4.11 -11.68
N GLY A 61 10.71 -3.35 -11.66
CA GLY A 61 11.95 -3.74 -12.32
C GLY A 61 12.50 -5.08 -11.84
N SER A 62 12.39 -5.40 -10.56
CA SER A 62 12.83 -6.68 -9.97
C SER A 62 12.01 -7.87 -10.49
N TYR A 63 10.82 -7.63 -11.00
CA TYR A 63 9.91 -8.63 -11.57
C TYR A 63 9.90 -8.63 -13.11
N GLY A 64 10.76 -7.80 -13.74
CA GLY A 64 10.75 -7.62 -15.20
C GLY A 64 9.51 -6.91 -15.71
N GLU A 65 8.87 -6.10 -14.86
CA GLU A 65 7.68 -5.32 -15.15
C GLU A 65 8.00 -3.82 -15.25
N LYS A 66 7.19 -3.10 -16.02
CA LYS A 66 7.28 -1.64 -16.14
C LYS A 66 5.88 -1.05 -15.99
N PRO A 67 5.39 -0.91 -14.76
CA PRO A 67 4.08 -0.32 -14.53
C PRO A 67 4.04 1.15 -14.97
N ASP A 68 2.93 1.56 -15.59
CA ASP A 68 2.66 2.96 -15.92
C ASP A 68 2.29 3.75 -14.65
N PHE A 69 1.61 3.08 -13.71
CA PHE A 69 1.26 3.60 -12.40
C PHE A 69 0.94 2.46 -11.43
N ALA A 70 0.72 2.81 -10.16
CA ALA A 70 0.27 1.86 -9.14
C ALA A 70 -0.94 2.38 -8.37
N VAL A 71 -1.70 1.42 -7.82
CA VAL A 71 -2.79 1.66 -6.88
C VAL A 71 -2.62 0.75 -5.67
N TYR A 72 -2.67 1.32 -4.47
CA TYR A 72 -2.72 0.60 -3.20
C TYR A 72 -3.93 1.07 -2.39
N ASN A 73 -4.59 0.18 -1.67
CA ASN A 73 -5.74 0.58 -0.86
C ASN A 73 -5.33 1.19 0.48
N ILE A 74 -5.84 2.37 0.81
CA ILE A 74 -5.57 3.04 2.09
C ILE A 74 -6.02 2.18 3.27
N GLY A 75 -7.12 1.42 3.12
CA GLY A 75 -7.60 0.48 4.15
C GLY A 75 -6.61 -0.63 4.51
N GLY A 76 -5.65 -0.94 3.65
CA GLY A 76 -4.55 -1.87 3.89
C GLY A 76 -3.44 -1.31 4.78
N MET A 77 -3.38 0.00 4.97
CA MET A 77 -2.40 0.68 5.82
C MET A 77 -2.98 0.83 7.23
N ARG A 78 -2.40 0.15 8.22
CA ARG A 78 -3.00 0.02 9.56
C ARG A 78 -2.33 0.87 10.63
N SER A 79 -1.18 1.49 10.32
CA SER A 79 -0.40 2.32 11.23
C SER A 79 0.24 3.48 10.44
N ALA A 80 1.13 4.21 11.09
CA ALA A 80 1.88 5.33 10.54
C ALA A 80 3.36 5.19 10.91
N PHE A 81 4.26 5.80 10.15
CA PHE A 81 5.65 5.90 10.55
C PHE A 81 5.89 7.19 11.34
N ALA A 82 6.44 7.04 12.53
CA ALA A 82 6.95 8.19 13.30
C ALA A 82 8.19 8.79 12.60
N LYS A 83 8.47 10.06 12.88
CA LYS A 83 9.75 10.65 12.50
C LYS A 83 10.87 9.95 13.25
N GLY A 84 11.91 9.51 12.55
CA GLY A 84 13.04 8.80 13.14
C GLY A 84 13.33 7.49 12.43
N ASP A 85 13.95 6.57 13.14
CA ASP A 85 14.26 5.25 12.62
C ASP A 85 12.97 4.43 12.45
N ILE A 86 12.92 3.64 11.38
CA ILE A 86 11.83 2.72 11.06
C ILE A 86 12.38 1.31 11.24
N THR A 87 11.74 0.52 12.08
CA THR A 87 12.07 -0.88 12.29
C THR A 87 11.26 -1.79 11.37
N TYR A 88 11.67 -3.06 11.27
CA TYR A 88 10.86 -4.08 10.58
C TYR A 88 9.47 -4.25 11.23
N GLY A 89 9.39 -4.11 12.56
CA GLY A 89 8.13 -4.12 13.29
C GLY A 89 7.19 -2.98 12.87
N ASP A 90 7.72 -1.76 12.68
CA ASP A 90 6.92 -0.63 12.20
C ASP A 90 6.37 -0.90 10.78
N VAL A 91 7.16 -1.54 9.91
CA VAL A 91 6.69 -1.93 8.58
C VAL A 91 5.57 -2.98 8.66
N LEU A 92 5.71 -3.96 9.57
CA LEU A 92 4.66 -4.94 9.83
C LEU A 92 3.37 -4.30 10.36
N ASP A 93 3.49 -3.30 11.24
CA ASP A 93 2.33 -2.57 11.77
C ASP A 93 1.62 -1.74 10.69
N VAL A 94 2.37 -1.16 9.76
CA VAL A 94 1.81 -0.39 8.63
C VAL A 94 1.14 -1.32 7.62
N ALA A 95 1.78 -2.41 7.24
CA ALA A 95 1.31 -3.36 6.22
C ALA A 95 1.20 -4.80 6.80
N PRO A 96 0.25 -5.09 7.70
CA PRO A 96 0.19 -6.36 8.42
C PRO A 96 -0.28 -7.54 7.55
N PHE A 97 -0.90 -7.26 6.42
CA PHE A 97 -1.45 -8.30 5.54
C PHE A 97 -0.36 -8.94 4.67
N GLU A 98 -0.53 -10.24 4.38
CA GLU A 98 0.39 -10.99 3.51
C GLU A 98 -0.02 -10.87 2.02
N ASN A 99 -0.37 -9.65 1.61
CA ASN A 99 -0.68 -9.38 0.22
C ASN A 99 0.55 -9.51 -0.67
N LYS A 100 0.38 -10.13 -1.82
CA LYS A 100 1.41 -10.24 -2.85
C LYS A 100 1.35 -9.06 -3.80
N ILE A 101 2.52 -8.65 -4.28
CA ILE A 101 2.54 -7.69 -5.38
C ILE A 101 1.87 -8.30 -6.61
N CYS A 102 1.15 -7.48 -7.34
CA CYS A 102 0.40 -7.90 -8.51
C CYS A 102 0.53 -6.87 -9.63
N PHE A 103 0.77 -7.35 -10.84
CA PHE A 103 0.83 -6.53 -12.04
C PHE A 103 -0.29 -6.97 -12.97
N VAL A 104 -1.07 -6.02 -13.46
CA VAL A 104 -2.22 -6.28 -14.34
C VAL A 104 -2.24 -5.29 -15.49
N THR A 105 -2.91 -5.62 -16.57
CA THR A 105 -3.14 -4.70 -17.70
C THR A 105 -4.61 -4.30 -17.73
N LEU A 106 -4.86 -2.99 -17.78
CA LEU A 106 -6.19 -2.40 -17.94
C LEU A 106 -6.27 -1.59 -19.21
N LYS A 107 -7.41 -1.67 -19.93
CA LYS A 107 -7.74 -0.70 -20.97
C LYS A 107 -7.93 0.69 -20.37
N GLY A 108 -7.58 1.73 -21.12
CA GLY A 108 -7.69 3.11 -20.64
C GLY A 108 -9.13 3.49 -20.25
N SER A 109 -10.14 2.96 -20.95
CA SER A 109 -11.53 3.11 -20.54
C SER A 109 -11.78 2.55 -19.13
N LYS A 110 -11.12 1.44 -18.77
CA LYS A 110 -11.19 0.85 -17.41
C LYS A 110 -10.31 1.58 -16.40
N VAL A 111 -9.22 2.21 -16.83
CA VAL A 111 -8.44 3.12 -15.99
C VAL A 111 -9.27 4.35 -15.60
N ILE A 112 -10.02 4.94 -16.54
CA ILE A 112 -10.93 6.05 -16.25
C ILE A 112 -12.02 5.62 -15.26
N GLU A 113 -12.61 4.43 -15.45
CA GLU A 113 -13.57 3.84 -14.53
C GLU A 113 -12.97 3.64 -13.14
N LEU A 114 -11.76 3.08 -13.04
CA LEU A 114 -11.00 2.89 -11.81
C LEU A 114 -10.79 4.23 -11.07
N PHE A 115 -10.38 5.27 -11.77
CA PHE A 115 -10.19 6.59 -11.17
C PHE A 115 -11.52 7.21 -10.71
N GLY A 116 -12.62 6.93 -11.40
CA GLY A 116 -13.97 7.27 -10.94
C GLY A 116 -14.35 6.54 -9.64
N GLN A 117 -14.00 5.25 -9.53
CA GLN A 117 -14.23 4.46 -8.33
C GLN A 117 -13.37 4.97 -7.16
N ILE A 118 -12.08 5.28 -7.40
CA ILE A 118 -11.20 5.93 -6.42
C ILE A 118 -11.79 7.25 -5.94
N ALA A 119 -12.30 8.08 -6.84
CA ALA A 119 -12.95 9.33 -6.48
C ALA A 119 -14.17 9.10 -5.58
N SER A 120 -15.00 8.10 -5.90
CA SER A 120 -16.24 7.79 -5.18
C SER A 120 -16.02 7.34 -3.74
N VAL A 121 -14.86 6.75 -3.42
CA VAL A 121 -14.48 6.36 -2.06
C VAL A 121 -13.69 7.45 -1.32
N GLY A 122 -13.51 8.62 -1.95
CA GLY A 122 -12.82 9.76 -1.37
C GLY A 122 -11.32 9.78 -1.55
N GLY A 123 -10.78 8.94 -2.44
CA GLY A 123 -9.35 8.78 -2.71
C GLY A 123 -8.80 7.42 -2.28
N GLU A 124 -7.78 6.99 -2.95
CA GLU A 124 -6.92 5.83 -2.60
C GLU A 124 -5.47 6.17 -2.93
N ALA A 125 -4.53 5.34 -2.49
CA ALA A 125 -3.13 5.52 -2.81
C ALA A 125 -2.87 5.31 -4.30
N VAL A 126 -2.35 6.33 -4.95
CA VAL A 126 -1.91 6.28 -6.35
C VAL A 126 -0.45 6.73 -6.44
N SER A 127 0.30 6.17 -7.39
CA SER A 127 1.71 6.49 -7.55
C SER A 127 1.93 7.85 -8.19
N HIS A 128 3.14 8.35 -8.05
CA HIS A 128 3.60 9.58 -8.71
C HIS A 128 3.25 9.57 -10.22
N GLY A 129 2.88 10.74 -10.73
CA GLY A 129 2.44 10.91 -12.12
C GLY A 129 0.92 10.80 -12.31
N VAL A 130 0.20 10.12 -11.44
CA VAL A 130 -1.27 10.15 -11.43
C VAL A 130 -1.74 11.46 -10.79
N ASN A 131 -2.61 12.19 -11.50
CA ASN A 131 -3.22 13.41 -11.00
C ASN A 131 -4.73 13.31 -11.17
N LEU A 132 -5.47 13.30 -10.05
CA LEU A 132 -6.92 13.22 -10.01
C LEU A 132 -7.50 14.50 -9.41
N VAL A 133 -8.49 15.07 -10.07
CA VAL A 133 -9.29 16.15 -9.49
C VAL A 133 -10.64 15.57 -9.09
N ILE A 134 -10.89 15.57 -7.79
CA ILE A 134 -12.09 14.98 -7.18
C ILE A 134 -12.96 16.10 -6.59
N SER A 135 -14.24 16.10 -6.91
CA SER A 135 -15.19 17.02 -6.33
C SER A 135 -15.54 16.65 -4.88
N LYS A 136 -16.13 17.58 -4.13
CA LYS A 136 -16.55 17.34 -2.73
C LYS A 136 -17.58 16.23 -2.58
N ASP A 137 -18.36 15.95 -3.62
CA ASP A 137 -19.36 14.88 -3.68
C ASP A 137 -18.81 13.57 -4.27
N GLY A 138 -17.46 13.44 -4.36
CA GLY A 138 -16.81 12.19 -4.75
C GLY A 138 -16.82 11.91 -6.25
N LYS A 139 -17.03 12.90 -7.12
CA LYS A 139 -16.98 12.71 -8.57
C LYS A 139 -15.61 13.03 -9.12
N LEU A 140 -15.14 12.21 -10.04
CA LEU A 140 -13.94 12.47 -10.81
C LEU A 140 -14.23 13.62 -11.81
N LEU A 141 -13.48 14.71 -11.71
CA LEU A 141 -13.58 15.86 -12.62
C LEU A 141 -12.49 15.83 -13.69
N SER A 142 -11.32 15.31 -13.36
CA SER A 142 -10.20 15.16 -14.29
C SER A 142 -9.27 14.04 -13.81
N ALA A 143 -8.66 13.33 -14.77
CA ALA A 143 -7.64 12.32 -14.51
C ALA A 143 -6.53 12.46 -15.54
N LYS A 144 -5.29 12.54 -15.08
CA LYS A 144 -4.10 12.59 -15.94
C LYS A 144 -3.04 11.63 -15.43
N LEU A 145 -2.28 11.07 -16.36
CA LEU A 145 -1.08 10.31 -16.08
C LEU A 145 0.12 10.99 -16.76
N ASN A 146 1.11 11.39 -15.96
CA ASN A 146 2.28 12.14 -16.42
C ASN A 146 1.91 13.39 -17.25
N GLY A 147 0.86 14.11 -16.80
CA GLY A 147 0.35 15.32 -17.41
C GLY A 147 -0.49 15.12 -18.68
N LYS A 148 -0.68 13.88 -19.13
CA LYS A 148 -1.49 13.53 -20.32
C LYS A 148 -2.83 12.96 -19.88
N ASP A 149 -3.85 13.21 -20.69
CA ASP A 149 -5.16 12.57 -20.52
C ASP A 149 -5.03 11.05 -20.81
N ILE A 150 -5.89 10.27 -20.16
CA ILE A 150 -5.92 8.81 -20.37
C ILE A 150 -6.53 8.52 -21.74
N ASP A 151 -5.79 7.81 -22.58
CA ASP A 151 -6.32 7.30 -23.85
C ASP A 151 -7.20 6.06 -23.60
N PRO A 152 -8.51 6.11 -23.86
CA PRO A 152 -9.42 5.01 -23.59
C PRO A 152 -9.07 3.69 -24.28
N GLU A 153 -8.40 3.77 -25.44
CA GLU A 153 -8.05 2.60 -26.26
C GLU A 153 -6.67 2.02 -25.97
N ALA A 154 -5.82 2.75 -25.25
CA ALA A 154 -4.50 2.27 -24.86
C ALA A 154 -4.56 1.22 -23.76
N ASP A 155 -3.53 0.40 -23.67
CA ASP A 155 -3.32 -0.52 -22.56
C ASP A 155 -2.37 0.11 -21.54
N TYR A 156 -2.71 0.00 -20.27
CA TYR A 156 -1.91 0.49 -19.15
C TYR A 156 -1.49 -0.66 -18.24
N ARG A 157 -0.20 -0.74 -17.94
CA ARG A 157 0.34 -1.71 -16.98
C ARG A 157 0.27 -1.13 -15.58
N VAL A 158 -0.48 -1.76 -14.68
CA VAL A 158 -0.77 -1.27 -13.34
C VAL A 158 -0.16 -2.20 -12.30
N ALA A 159 0.61 -1.64 -11.36
CA ALA A 159 1.05 -2.36 -10.19
C ALA A 159 0.03 -2.19 -9.06
N THR A 160 -0.25 -3.26 -8.34
CA THR A 160 -1.17 -3.26 -7.20
C THR A 160 -0.87 -4.46 -6.30
N ILE A 161 -1.77 -4.80 -5.41
CA ILE A 161 -1.72 -6.01 -4.60
C ILE A 161 -2.81 -6.99 -5.04
N ASP A 162 -2.61 -8.26 -4.80
CA ASP A 162 -3.52 -9.35 -5.18
C ASP A 162 -4.96 -9.13 -4.67
N TYR A 163 -5.10 -8.59 -3.45
CA TYR A 163 -6.40 -8.23 -2.87
C TYR A 163 -7.15 -7.18 -3.71
N VAL A 164 -6.46 -6.11 -4.11
CA VAL A 164 -7.05 -5.02 -4.91
C VAL A 164 -7.31 -5.47 -6.35
N ALA A 165 -6.41 -6.28 -6.91
CA ALA A 165 -6.55 -6.84 -8.26
C ALA A 165 -7.81 -7.69 -8.44
N GLN A 166 -8.38 -8.23 -7.35
CA GLN A 166 -9.65 -8.94 -7.35
C GLN A 166 -10.88 -8.02 -7.41
N GLY A 167 -10.69 -6.69 -7.38
CA GLY A 167 -11.77 -5.70 -7.40
C GLY A 167 -12.37 -5.43 -6.02
N ASN A 168 -11.62 -5.69 -4.95
CA ASN A 168 -12.02 -5.34 -3.59
C ASN A 168 -11.96 -3.82 -3.35
N ASP A 169 -12.46 -3.37 -2.20
CA ASP A 169 -12.54 -1.96 -1.81
C ASP A 169 -13.30 -1.07 -2.82
N LYS A 170 -14.27 -1.66 -3.53
CA LYS A 170 -15.09 -1.01 -4.59
C LYS A 170 -14.30 -0.61 -5.83
N LEU A 171 -13.10 -1.17 -6.03
CA LEU A 171 -12.27 -0.93 -7.21
C LEU A 171 -12.55 -2.00 -8.28
N GLU A 172 -13.82 -2.14 -8.64
CA GLU A 172 -14.33 -3.22 -9.49
C GLU A 172 -13.78 -3.21 -10.92
N ALA A 173 -13.28 -2.08 -11.40
CA ALA A 173 -12.62 -1.99 -12.70
C ALA A 173 -11.48 -3.01 -12.85
N PHE A 174 -10.81 -3.38 -11.76
CA PHE A 174 -9.78 -4.43 -11.78
C PHE A 174 -10.29 -5.81 -12.18
N LYS A 175 -11.59 -6.11 -12.02
CA LYS A 175 -12.18 -7.38 -12.47
C LYS A 175 -12.08 -7.61 -13.98
N SER A 176 -11.91 -6.53 -14.77
CA SER A 176 -11.70 -6.60 -16.21
C SER A 176 -10.22 -6.66 -16.63
N ALA A 177 -9.30 -6.70 -15.66
CA ALA A 177 -7.88 -6.74 -15.93
C ALA A 177 -7.45 -8.03 -16.64
N THR A 178 -6.42 -7.91 -17.46
CA THR A 178 -5.80 -9.01 -18.18
C THR A 178 -4.32 -9.10 -17.86
N GLY A 179 -3.63 -10.13 -18.36
CA GLY A 179 -2.18 -10.27 -18.21
C GLY A 179 -1.70 -10.22 -16.75
N MET A 180 -2.49 -10.77 -15.82
CA MET A 180 -2.15 -10.80 -14.41
C MET A 180 -0.85 -11.57 -14.18
N LYS A 181 0.08 -10.95 -13.45
CA LYS A 181 1.29 -11.55 -12.94
C LYS A 181 1.39 -11.23 -11.44
N SER A 182 1.28 -12.25 -10.60
CA SER A 182 1.42 -12.12 -9.15
C SER A 182 2.40 -13.19 -8.69
N PRO A 183 3.66 -12.83 -8.42
CA PRO A 183 4.64 -13.76 -7.88
C PRO A 183 4.17 -14.33 -6.54
N SER A 184 4.49 -15.60 -6.27
CA SER A 184 3.98 -16.32 -5.10
C SER A 184 5.07 -16.80 -4.14
N GLY A 185 6.32 -16.38 -4.34
CA GLY A 185 7.43 -16.66 -3.43
C GLY A 185 7.18 -16.09 -2.03
N ALA A 186 7.91 -16.58 -1.05
CA ALA A 186 7.82 -16.08 0.33
C ALA A 186 8.16 -14.59 0.42
N ASP A 187 9.14 -14.14 -0.38
CA ASP A 187 9.66 -12.78 -0.40
C ASP A 187 8.87 -11.83 -1.33
N ASP A 188 7.86 -12.34 -2.05
CA ASP A 188 7.01 -11.52 -2.95
C ASP A 188 5.85 -10.84 -2.22
N ASN A 189 5.91 -10.80 -0.91
CA ASN A 189 4.97 -10.11 -0.05
C ASN A 189 5.30 -8.61 -0.06
N VAL A 190 4.30 -7.77 -0.13
CA VAL A 190 4.41 -6.30 -0.16
C VAL A 190 5.30 -5.72 0.96
N ARG A 191 5.44 -6.41 2.09
CA ARG A 191 6.35 -5.98 3.18
C ARG A 191 7.81 -6.26 2.90
N GLN A 192 8.12 -7.19 2.00
CA GLN A 192 9.50 -7.60 1.68
C GLN A 192 10.07 -6.84 0.49
N VAL A 193 9.21 -6.19 -0.26
CA VAL A 193 9.56 -5.33 -1.38
C VAL A 193 9.88 -3.93 -0.89
#